data_ffaae55f6132abdb540a6b2fe44fc8f5
#
_entry.id   ffaae55f6132abdb540a6b2fe44fc8f5
#
_cell.length_a   1.000
_cell.length_b   1.000
_cell.length_c   1.000
_cell.angle_alpha   90.00
_cell.angle_beta   90.00
_cell.angle_gamma   90.00
#
_symmetry.space_group_name_H-M   'P 1'
#
loop_
_entity.id
_entity.type
_entity.pdbx_description
1 polymer ?
#
loop_
_entity_poly.entity_id
_entity_poly.type
_entity_poly.pdbx_seq_one_letter_code
_entity_poly.pdbx_strand_id
1 'polypeptide(L)'
;MMQILQPPSWARPRGFSNGIVVRGGKTVYIAGQVGTTGLGEWREKTFAGQFRQTLKNILEVLAEAGGRPQHLVRLTWYVLDKQEYLGAIKDVGAAYRELIGKHYPVMAVLQVGALVEDAARLEIEATAVIPGSGA
;
A
#
# COMPACT_ATOMS: atom_id res chain seq x y z
N MET A 1 2.07 -20.68 -0.32
CA MET A 1 1.49 -19.50 0.30
C MET A 1 2.55 -18.43 0.45
N MET A 2 2.43 -17.56 1.41
CA MET A 2 3.32 -16.41 1.55
C MET A 2 4.35 -16.68 2.63
N GLN A 3 5.63 -16.45 2.33
CA GLN A 3 6.73 -16.62 3.28
C GLN A 3 7.50 -15.31 3.38
N ILE A 4 7.62 -14.80 4.59
CA ILE A 4 8.38 -13.57 4.87
C ILE A 4 9.87 -13.94 4.92
N LEU A 5 10.69 -13.19 4.21
CA LEU A 5 12.14 -13.39 4.19
C LEU A 5 12.79 -12.33 5.09
N GLN A 6 13.51 -12.82 6.08
CA GLN A 6 14.23 -11.97 7.03
C GLN A 6 15.60 -12.61 7.30
N PRO A 7 16.67 -12.06 6.70
CA PRO A 7 18.01 -12.60 7.00
C PRO A 7 18.29 -12.53 8.51
N PRO A 8 18.80 -13.60 9.12
CA PRO A 8 18.94 -13.66 10.59
C PRO A 8 19.81 -12.57 11.20
N SER A 9 20.80 -12.07 10.44
CA SER A 9 21.74 -11.06 10.94
C SER A 9 21.26 -9.63 10.72
N TRP A 10 20.15 -9.45 10.01
CA TRP A 10 19.63 -8.10 9.70
C TRP A 10 18.71 -7.60 10.81
N ALA A 11 18.73 -6.29 11.02
CA ALA A 11 17.75 -5.65 11.88
C ALA A 11 16.35 -5.86 11.30
N ARG A 12 15.37 -6.05 12.18
CA ARG A 12 13.98 -6.19 11.73
C ARG A 12 13.46 -4.88 11.18
N PRO A 13 12.82 -4.89 9.99
CA PRO A 13 12.22 -3.68 9.43
C PRO A 13 10.98 -3.27 10.22
N ARG A 14 10.64 -2.00 10.15
CA ARG A 14 9.43 -1.47 10.76
C ARG A 14 8.47 -1.02 9.66
N GLY A 15 7.28 -1.58 9.67
CA GLY A 15 6.21 -1.19 8.76
C GLY A 15 6.30 -1.79 7.36
N PHE A 16 7.26 -2.68 7.11
CA PHE A 16 7.40 -3.39 5.84
C PHE A 16 8.14 -4.70 6.05
N SER A 17 8.16 -5.55 5.03
CA SER A 17 8.96 -6.77 5.01
C SER A 17 10.11 -6.61 4.02
N ASN A 18 11.26 -7.22 4.30
CA ASN A 18 12.41 -7.15 3.39
C ASN A 18 12.19 -7.96 2.12
N GLY A 19 11.51 -9.08 2.22
CA GLY A 19 11.20 -9.91 1.07
C GLY A 19 10.03 -10.82 1.37
N ILE A 20 9.37 -11.27 0.31
CA ILE A 20 8.24 -12.19 0.42
C ILE A 20 8.33 -13.19 -0.73
N VAL A 21 8.20 -14.47 -0.42
CA VAL A 21 8.01 -15.52 -1.42
C VAL A 21 6.54 -15.88 -1.46
N VAL A 22 5.97 -15.94 -2.66
CA VAL A 22 4.60 -16.42 -2.84
C VAL A 22 4.62 -17.58 -3.81
N ARG A 23 3.91 -18.65 -3.46
CA ARG A 23 3.78 -19.82 -4.31
C ARG A 23 2.33 -19.98 -4.74
N GLY A 24 2.13 -20.12 -6.07
CA GLY A 24 0.80 -20.29 -6.63
C GLY A 24 -0.10 -19.09 -6.43
N GLY A 25 -1.40 -19.34 -6.52
CA GLY A 25 -2.39 -18.29 -6.33
C GLY A 25 -2.67 -17.47 -7.57
N LYS A 26 -3.50 -16.46 -7.39
CA LYS A 26 -3.93 -15.54 -8.44
C LYS A 26 -3.32 -14.17 -8.17
N THR A 27 -2.52 -13.68 -9.10
CA THR A 27 -1.86 -12.38 -8.95
C THR A 27 -2.79 -11.25 -9.41
N VAL A 28 -2.90 -10.22 -8.59
CA VAL A 28 -3.70 -9.02 -8.88
C VAL A 28 -2.76 -7.84 -8.95
N TYR A 29 -2.76 -7.14 -10.08
CA TYR A 29 -1.99 -5.92 -10.27
C TYR A 29 -2.94 -4.74 -10.12
N ILE A 30 -2.63 -3.83 -9.22
CA ILE A 30 -3.48 -2.68 -8.92
C ILE A 30 -2.76 -1.43 -9.35
N ALA A 31 -3.38 -0.68 -10.25
CA ALA A 31 -2.83 0.56 -10.79
C ALA A 31 -2.61 1.57 -9.67
N GLY A 32 -1.72 2.54 -9.93
CA GLY A 32 -1.50 3.64 -9.00
C GLY A 32 -2.81 4.31 -8.63
N GLN A 33 -3.07 4.41 -7.33
CA GLN A 33 -4.25 5.06 -6.77
C GLN A 33 -3.82 6.35 -6.10
N VAL A 34 -4.66 7.36 -6.22
CA VAL A 34 -4.50 8.63 -5.52
C VAL A 34 -5.65 8.82 -4.55
N GLY A 35 -5.62 9.92 -3.79
CA GLY A 35 -6.59 10.13 -2.72
C GLY A 35 -7.95 10.66 -3.15
N THR A 36 -8.43 10.25 -4.32
CA THR A 36 -9.79 10.57 -4.76
C THR A 36 -10.78 9.51 -4.31
N THR A 37 -12.06 9.87 -4.23
CA THR A 37 -13.11 8.87 -4.10
C THR A 37 -13.21 8.08 -5.40
N GLY A 38 -13.95 6.97 -5.39
CA GLY A 38 -14.19 6.19 -6.60
C GLY A 38 -14.87 6.96 -7.73
N LEU A 39 -15.47 8.09 -7.40
CA LEU A 39 -16.11 8.98 -8.38
C LEU A 39 -15.19 10.13 -8.80
N GLY A 40 -13.94 10.13 -8.36
CA GLY A 40 -12.96 11.13 -8.73
C GLY A 40 -13.02 12.42 -7.93
N GLU A 41 -13.65 12.40 -6.78
CA GLU A 41 -13.77 13.59 -5.94
C GLU A 41 -12.61 13.68 -4.95
N TRP A 42 -12.06 14.89 -4.79
CA TRP A 42 -10.98 15.18 -3.84
C TRP A 42 -11.59 15.71 -2.54
N ARG A 43 -11.82 14.82 -1.58
CA ARG A 43 -12.38 15.18 -0.27
C ARG A 43 -11.32 15.38 0.79
N GLU A 44 -10.12 14.81 0.59
CA GLU A 44 -9.03 14.85 1.55
C GLU A 44 -7.96 15.81 1.10
N LYS A 45 -7.49 16.67 2.02
CA LYS A 45 -6.48 17.69 1.71
C LYS A 45 -5.14 17.44 2.39
N THR A 46 -5.13 16.67 3.47
CA THR A 46 -3.90 16.34 4.18
C THR A 46 -3.25 15.10 3.59
N PHE A 47 -1.95 14.95 3.82
CA PHE A 47 -1.24 13.76 3.39
C PHE A 47 -1.88 12.50 3.99
N ALA A 48 -2.09 12.49 5.31
CA ALA A 48 -2.67 11.33 5.99
C ALA A 48 -4.07 11.00 5.49
N GLY A 49 -4.90 12.02 5.25
CA GLY A 49 -6.24 11.82 4.70
C GLY A 49 -6.21 11.24 3.31
N GLN A 50 -5.34 11.75 2.45
CA GLN A 50 -5.16 11.22 1.10
C GLN A 50 -4.59 9.80 1.13
N PHE A 51 -3.66 9.54 2.04
CA PHE A 51 -3.14 8.18 2.22
C PHE A 51 -4.28 7.21 2.56
N ARG A 52 -5.10 7.58 3.52
CA ARG A 52 -6.22 6.72 3.94
C ARG A 52 -7.17 6.43 2.78
N GLN A 53 -7.51 7.45 2.01
CA GLN A 53 -8.40 7.28 0.86
C GLN A 53 -7.75 6.41 -0.23
N THR A 54 -6.46 6.64 -0.50
CA THR A 54 -5.68 5.86 -1.46
C THR A 54 -5.68 4.38 -1.08
N LEU A 55 -5.43 4.10 0.19
CA LEU A 55 -5.38 2.72 0.67
C LEU A 55 -6.75 2.06 0.59
N LYS A 56 -7.82 2.78 0.91
CA LYS A 56 -9.19 2.29 0.72
C LYS A 56 -9.47 1.93 -0.73
N ASN A 57 -9.00 2.77 -1.66
CA ASN A 57 -9.18 2.51 -3.09
C ASN A 57 -8.48 1.21 -3.51
N ILE A 58 -7.25 1.01 -3.04
CA ILE A 58 -6.51 -0.22 -3.31
C ILE A 58 -7.29 -1.43 -2.81
N LEU A 59 -7.81 -1.35 -1.58
CA LEU A 59 -8.56 -2.46 -0.99
C LEU A 59 -9.89 -2.72 -1.71
N GLU A 60 -10.55 -1.69 -2.20
CA GLU A 60 -11.77 -1.86 -3.00
C GLU A 60 -11.49 -2.57 -4.32
N VAL A 61 -10.42 -2.18 -5.02
CA VAL A 61 -10.04 -2.87 -6.27
C VAL A 61 -9.69 -4.32 -5.98
N LEU A 62 -8.93 -4.56 -4.92
CA LEU A 62 -8.54 -5.92 -4.53
C LEU A 62 -9.78 -6.77 -4.20
N ALA A 63 -10.76 -6.19 -3.54
CA ALA A 63 -12.00 -6.88 -3.18
C ALA A 63 -12.79 -7.35 -4.40
N GLU A 64 -12.68 -6.68 -5.55
CA GLU A 64 -13.33 -7.12 -6.79
C GLU A 64 -12.82 -8.49 -7.25
N ALA A 65 -11.57 -8.83 -6.90
CA ALA A 65 -11.01 -10.14 -7.19
C ALA A 65 -11.23 -11.14 -6.05
N GLY A 66 -11.94 -10.74 -5.00
CA GLY A 66 -12.14 -11.57 -3.81
C GLY A 66 -10.98 -11.52 -2.84
N GLY A 67 -10.09 -10.55 -2.99
CA GLY A 67 -8.91 -10.42 -2.14
C GLY A 67 -9.16 -9.63 -0.86
N ARG A 68 -8.26 -9.82 0.08
CA ARG A 68 -8.29 -9.15 1.39
C ARG A 68 -6.94 -8.46 1.64
N PRO A 69 -6.87 -7.56 2.63
CA PRO A 69 -5.61 -6.84 2.91
C PRO A 69 -4.40 -7.75 3.10
N GLN A 70 -4.55 -8.92 3.74
CA GLN A 70 -3.44 -9.84 3.95
C GLN A 70 -2.90 -10.48 2.67
N HIS A 71 -3.57 -10.27 1.55
CA HIS A 71 -3.09 -10.77 0.25
C HIS A 71 -2.14 -9.79 -0.44
N LEU A 72 -1.98 -8.58 0.08
CA LEU A 72 -1.04 -7.61 -0.47
C LEU A 72 0.39 -8.12 -0.34
N VAL A 73 1.16 -8.05 -1.42
CA VAL A 73 2.55 -8.51 -1.47
C VAL A 73 3.50 -7.33 -1.61
N ARG A 74 3.16 -6.32 -2.39
CA ARG A 74 4.00 -5.16 -2.63
C ARG A 74 3.17 -3.89 -2.69
N LEU A 75 3.70 -2.84 -2.07
CA LEU A 75 3.22 -1.47 -2.23
C LEU A 75 4.39 -0.61 -2.65
N THR A 76 4.21 0.21 -3.69
CA THR A 76 5.18 1.23 -4.06
C THR A 76 4.51 2.58 -3.94
N TRP A 77 5.10 3.45 -3.13
CA TRP A 77 4.55 4.76 -2.80
C TRP A 77 5.38 5.83 -3.50
N TYR A 78 4.71 6.74 -4.18
CA TYR A 78 5.31 7.91 -4.78
C TYR A 78 4.79 9.11 -4.03
N VAL A 79 5.68 9.89 -3.40
CA VAL A 79 5.30 11.06 -2.61
C VAL A 79 5.95 12.31 -3.21
N LEU A 80 5.28 13.45 -3.12
CA LEU A 80 5.83 14.70 -3.64
C LEU A 80 6.84 15.34 -2.69
N ASP A 81 6.65 15.14 -1.37
CA ASP A 81 7.47 15.77 -0.36
C ASP A 81 7.77 14.76 0.75
N LYS A 82 9.02 14.34 0.81
CA LYS A 82 9.49 13.40 1.82
C LYS A 82 9.22 13.93 3.23
N GLN A 83 9.37 15.21 3.47
CA GLN A 83 9.16 15.79 4.79
C GLN A 83 7.69 15.73 5.20
N GLU A 84 6.79 15.89 4.25
CA GLU A 84 5.35 15.74 4.51
C GLU A 84 5.02 14.31 4.95
N TYR A 85 5.58 13.34 4.24
CA TYR A 85 5.43 11.93 4.60
C TYR A 85 5.99 11.64 6.00
N LEU A 86 7.21 12.08 6.27
CA LEU A 86 7.84 11.84 7.58
C LEU A 86 7.08 12.52 8.71
N GLY A 87 6.55 13.71 8.46
CA GLY A 87 5.75 14.44 9.45
C GLY A 87 4.39 13.81 9.73
N ALA A 88 3.86 13.04 8.78
CA ALA A 88 2.57 12.39 8.91
C ALA A 88 2.67 10.91 9.32
N ILE A 89 3.87 10.41 9.61
CA ILE A 89 4.11 8.96 9.72
C ILE A 89 3.29 8.30 10.83
N LYS A 90 3.01 9.05 11.89
CA LYS A 90 2.19 8.54 13.00
C LYS A 90 0.75 8.32 12.58
N ASP A 91 0.16 9.31 11.90
CA ASP A 91 -1.21 9.21 11.41
C ASP A 91 -1.34 8.20 10.27
N VAL A 92 -0.34 8.13 9.40
CA VAL A 92 -0.26 7.12 8.34
C VAL A 92 -0.21 5.73 8.94
N GLY A 93 0.63 5.52 9.98
CA GLY A 93 0.72 4.24 10.67
C GLY A 93 -0.59 3.83 11.32
N ALA A 94 -1.33 4.79 11.90
CA ALA A 94 -2.63 4.51 12.51
C ALA A 94 -3.66 4.08 11.45
N ALA A 95 -3.71 4.78 10.31
CA ALA A 95 -4.61 4.43 9.22
C ALA A 95 -4.24 3.06 8.62
N TYR A 96 -2.96 2.79 8.48
CA TYR A 96 -2.48 1.49 7.99
C TYR A 96 -2.95 0.35 8.90
N ARG A 97 -2.73 0.49 10.20
CA ARG A 97 -3.14 -0.54 11.17
C ARG A 97 -4.64 -0.76 11.19
N GLU A 98 -5.40 0.30 11.01
CA GLU A 98 -6.87 0.20 10.97
C GLU A 98 -7.35 -0.54 9.73
N LEU A 99 -6.78 -0.25 8.57
CA LEU A 99 -7.24 -0.77 7.27
C LEU A 99 -6.62 -2.12 6.92
N ILE A 100 -5.36 -2.34 7.27
CA ILE A 100 -4.63 -3.56 6.89
C ILE A 100 -4.32 -4.44 8.09
N GLY A 101 -4.03 -3.83 9.24
CA GLY A 101 -3.64 -4.59 10.43
C GLY A 101 -2.15 -4.88 10.45
N LYS A 102 -1.78 -6.05 11.00
CA LYS A 102 -0.39 -6.43 11.22
C LYS A 102 0.20 -7.22 10.05
N HIS A 103 -0.16 -6.87 8.85
CA HIS A 103 0.40 -7.46 7.65
C HIS A 103 1.25 -6.42 6.94
N TYR A 104 2.50 -6.76 6.61
CA TYR A 104 3.47 -5.81 6.07
C TYR A 104 4.06 -6.34 4.77
N PRO A 105 3.52 -5.89 3.61
CA PRO A 105 4.10 -6.20 2.31
C PRO A 105 5.52 -5.66 2.16
N VAL A 106 6.21 -6.07 1.11
CA VAL A 106 7.44 -5.37 0.71
C VAL A 106 7.03 -3.99 0.23
N MET A 107 7.85 -2.97 0.50
CA MET A 107 7.53 -1.58 0.18
C MET A 107 8.74 -0.80 -0.29
N ALA A 108 8.47 0.20 -1.11
CA ALA A 108 9.40 1.29 -1.38
C ALA A 108 8.60 2.59 -1.28
N VAL A 109 9.21 3.63 -0.71
CA VAL A 109 8.64 4.98 -0.66
C VAL A 109 9.65 5.89 -1.33
N LEU A 110 9.23 6.58 -2.38
CA LEU A 110 10.11 7.41 -3.20
C LEU A 110 9.53 8.81 -3.35
N GLN A 111 10.38 9.83 -3.18
CA GLN A 111 9.99 11.18 -3.55
C GLN A 111 10.14 11.34 -5.06
N VAL A 112 9.12 11.89 -5.70
CA VAL A 112 9.11 12.16 -7.14
C VAL A 112 8.91 13.64 -7.40
N GLY A 113 9.27 14.09 -8.60
CA GLY A 113 9.19 15.51 -8.95
C GLY A 113 7.78 16.02 -9.16
N ALA A 114 6.86 15.16 -9.59
CA ALA A 114 5.46 15.53 -9.83
C ALA A 114 4.62 14.26 -9.91
N LEU A 115 3.33 14.42 -9.68
CA LEU A 115 2.32 13.42 -9.98
C LEU A 115 1.40 14.00 -11.05
N VAL A 116 0.77 13.15 -11.83
CA VAL A 116 -0.06 13.61 -12.94
C VAL A 116 -1.26 14.42 -12.42
N GLU A 117 -1.85 13.98 -11.31
CA GLU A 117 -2.96 14.69 -10.69
C GLU A 117 -2.43 15.81 -9.79
N ASP A 118 -2.73 17.07 -10.12
CA ASP A 118 -2.20 18.23 -9.39
C ASP A 118 -2.57 18.24 -7.91
N ALA A 119 -3.74 17.73 -7.57
CA ALA A 119 -4.20 17.71 -6.17
C ALA A 119 -3.62 16.56 -5.36
N ALA A 120 -2.94 15.60 -6.02
CA ALA A 120 -2.41 14.42 -5.32
C ALA A 120 -1.14 14.77 -4.56
N ARG A 121 -1.06 14.34 -3.31
CA ARG A 121 0.16 14.42 -2.49
C ARG A 121 0.95 13.12 -2.51
N LEU A 122 0.31 12.04 -2.92
CA LEU A 122 0.92 10.72 -3.05
C LEU A 122 0.13 9.88 -4.02
N GLU A 123 0.79 8.83 -4.48
CA GLU A 123 0.20 7.80 -5.31
C GLU A 123 0.80 6.46 -4.88
N ILE A 124 -0.01 5.40 -4.82
CA ILE A 124 0.47 4.07 -4.41
C ILE A 124 -0.05 3.04 -5.40
N GLU A 125 0.86 2.21 -5.91
CA GLU A 125 0.48 1.04 -6.68
C GLU A 125 0.70 -0.22 -5.84
N ALA A 126 0.01 -1.29 -6.17
CA ALA A 126 0.04 -2.49 -5.35
C ALA A 126 0.02 -3.76 -6.20
N THR A 127 0.59 -4.81 -5.64
CA THR A 127 0.47 -6.16 -6.17
C THR A 127 -0.01 -7.06 -5.04
N ALA A 128 -0.97 -7.91 -5.31
CA ALA A 128 -1.49 -8.87 -4.35
C ALA A 128 -1.49 -10.28 -4.96
N VAL A 129 -1.48 -11.28 -4.12
CA VAL A 129 -1.65 -12.67 -4.55
C VAL A 129 -2.70 -13.33 -3.66
N ILE A 130 -3.77 -13.80 -4.29
CA ILE A 130 -4.87 -14.45 -3.60
C ILE A 130 -4.64 -15.95 -3.69
N PRO A 131 -4.64 -16.68 -2.57
CA PRO A 131 -4.45 -18.13 -2.59
C PRO A 131 -5.49 -18.81 -3.48
N GLY A 132 -5.06 -19.82 -4.21
CA GLY A 132 -5.97 -20.61 -5.03
C GLY A 132 -6.94 -21.44 -4.17
N SER A 133 -8.15 -21.65 -4.68
CA SER A 133 -9.10 -22.53 -4.01
C SER A 133 -8.55 -23.95 -4.00
N GLY A 134 -8.61 -24.63 -2.88
CA GLY A 134 -8.05 -25.97 -2.71
C GLY A 134 -6.55 -25.99 -2.44
N ALA A 135 -5.94 -24.83 -2.30
CA ALA A 135 -4.53 -24.74 -1.94
C ALA A 135 -4.37 -24.91 -0.43
#